data_3671713b88a51ea8f232a2ac60003fa3
#
_entry.id   3671713b88a51ea8f232a2ac60003fa3
#
_cell.length_a   1.000
_cell.length_b   1.000
_cell.length_c   1.000
_cell.angle_alpha   90.00
_cell.angle_beta   90.00
_cell.angle_gamma   90.00
#
_symmetry.space_group_name_H-M   'P 1'
#
loop_
_entity.id
_entity.type
_entity.pdbx_description
1 polymer ?
#
loop_
_entity_poly.entity_id
_entity_poly.type
_entity_poly.pdbx_seq_one_letter_code
_entity_poly.pdbx_strand_id
1 'polypeptide(L)'
;LTETEMPAAPVAKPSEKTARELEKLEKGYTPSEDVTAALAYRDSVAALRPDAYESAYGQQMAALYDDMTNREPFSYDPEEDAAFARYAKMYRQKGRTAMEDTMGQTAALTGGYASSYAETAGQQAYERYMQELMAMLPEFQEQAQKTYDREGQALREQYGRAAAKRVEEE
;
A
#
# COMPACT_ATOMS: atom_id res chain seq x y z
N LEU A 1 -52.47 33.74 11.72
CA LEU A 1 -53.13 32.46 11.46
C LEU A 1 -52.96 31.63 12.70
N THR A 2 -54.04 31.58 13.50
CA THR A 2 -54.11 30.83 14.78
C THR A 2 -54.28 29.35 14.47
N GLU A 3 -53.34 28.55 14.96
CA GLU A 3 -53.37 27.09 14.91
C GLU A 3 -54.47 26.60 15.87
N THR A 4 -55.50 26.03 15.31
CA THR A 4 -56.62 25.49 16.07
C THR A 4 -56.22 24.09 16.55
N GLU A 5 -55.90 24.01 17.85
CA GLU A 5 -55.63 22.76 18.56
C GLU A 5 -56.89 21.89 18.56
N MET A 6 -56.85 20.77 17.84
CA MET A 6 -57.95 19.79 17.89
C MET A 6 -57.98 19.11 19.26
N PRO A 7 -59.13 19.02 19.91
CA PRO A 7 -59.22 18.32 21.22
C PRO A 7 -58.96 16.82 21.03
N ALA A 8 -58.04 16.28 21.81
CA ALA A 8 -57.75 14.84 21.86
C ALA A 8 -59.05 14.04 22.14
N ALA A 9 -59.31 13.05 21.29
CA ALA A 9 -60.44 12.15 21.45
C ALA A 9 -60.38 11.45 22.81
N PRO A 10 -61.47 11.28 23.54
CA PRO A 10 -61.47 10.61 24.82
C PRO A 10 -61.06 9.15 24.64
N VAL A 11 -59.94 8.76 25.28
CA VAL A 11 -59.45 7.36 25.29
C VAL A 11 -60.49 6.53 26.06
N ALA A 12 -61.20 5.68 25.35
CA ALA A 12 -62.17 4.77 25.97
C ALA A 12 -61.48 3.86 26.98
N LYS A 13 -61.98 3.78 28.23
CA LYS A 13 -61.46 2.86 29.23
C LYS A 13 -61.67 1.44 28.72
N PRO A 14 -60.66 0.57 28.78
CA PRO A 14 -60.78 -0.81 28.34
C PRO A 14 -61.87 -1.54 29.17
N SER A 15 -62.64 -2.43 28.56
CA SER A 15 -63.59 -3.25 29.24
C SER A 15 -62.89 -4.10 30.32
N GLU A 16 -63.61 -4.51 31.40
CA GLU A 16 -62.99 -5.37 32.44
C GLU A 16 -62.37 -6.64 31.88
N LYS A 17 -62.92 -7.17 30.78
CA LYS A 17 -62.37 -8.35 30.09
C LYS A 17 -61.03 -8.02 29.41
N THR A 18 -60.97 -6.88 28.74
CA THR A 18 -59.74 -6.41 28.05
C THR A 18 -58.65 -6.02 29.05
N ALA A 19 -59.04 -5.43 30.21
CA ALA A 19 -58.14 -5.10 31.31
C ALA A 19 -57.49 -6.35 31.92
N ARG A 20 -58.29 -7.45 32.13
CA ARG A 20 -57.79 -8.75 32.63
C ARG A 20 -56.87 -9.44 31.62
N GLU A 21 -57.14 -9.30 30.33
CA GLU A 21 -56.27 -9.84 29.27
C GLU A 21 -54.97 -9.05 29.16
N LEU A 22 -55.02 -7.71 29.27
CA LEU A 22 -53.84 -6.86 29.36
C LEU A 22 -52.97 -7.20 30.57
N GLU A 23 -53.60 -7.39 31.76
CA GLU A 23 -52.87 -7.78 32.97
C GLU A 23 -52.21 -9.16 32.84
N LYS A 24 -52.84 -10.10 32.11
CA LYS A 24 -52.19 -11.38 31.77
C LYS A 24 -51.00 -11.22 30.82
N LEU A 25 -51.08 -10.30 29.88
CA LEU A 25 -49.98 -9.97 28.95
C LEU A 25 -48.86 -9.23 29.66
N GLU A 26 -49.18 -8.34 30.60
CA GLU A 26 -48.20 -7.61 31.42
C GLU A 26 -47.45 -8.53 32.40
N LYS A 27 -48.10 -9.59 32.92
CA LYS A 27 -47.42 -10.62 33.73
C LYS A 27 -46.43 -11.47 32.99
N GLY A 28 -46.33 -11.28 31.70
CA GLY A 28 -45.40 -11.96 30.83
C GLY A 28 -45.81 -13.39 30.48
N TYR A 29 -45.48 -13.82 29.29
CA TYR A 29 -45.65 -15.19 28.86
C TYR A 29 -44.67 -16.09 29.63
N THR A 30 -45.20 -17.02 30.42
CA THR A 30 -44.39 -18.09 31.03
C THR A 30 -44.40 -19.28 30.07
N PRO A 31 -43.25 -19.59 29.42
CA PRO A 31 -43.19 -20.70 28.50
C PRO A 31 -43.52 -22.03 29.18
N SER A 32 -44.22 -22.92 28.51
CA SER A 32 -44.41 -24.30 28.99
C SER A 32 -43.09 -25.04 29.11
N GLU A 33 -43.05 -26.13 29.87
CA GLU A 33 -41.86 -26.98 30.01
C GLU A 33 -41.33 -27.46 28.64
N ASP A 34 -42.23 -27.80 27.73
CA ASP A 34 -41.86 -28.23 26.36
C ASP A 34 -41.19 -27.11 25.58
N VAL A 35 -41.66 -25.86 25.73
CA VAL A 35 -41.05 -24.70 25.07
C VAL A 35 -39.67 -24.39 25.65
N THR A 36 -39.55 -24.46 27.00
CA THR A 36 -38.26 -24.25 27.67
C THR A 36 -37.24 -25.36 27.29
N ALA A 37 -37.69 -26.62 27.21
CA ALA A 37 -36.86 -27.73 26.77
C ALA A 37 -36.43 -27.56 25.29
N ALA A 38 -37.35 -27.14 24.42
CA ALA A 38 -37.04 -26.88 23.01
C ALA A 38 -36.07 -25.72 22.83
N LEU A 39 -36.20 -24.65 23.62
CA LEU A 39 -35.24 -23.53 23.63
C LEU A 39 -33.88 -23.97 24.15
N ALA A 40 -33.80 -24.74 25.22
CA ALA A 40 -32.53 -25.28 25.73
C ALA A 40 -31.84 -26.20 24.71
N TYR A 41 -32.63 -27.03 24.02
CA TYR A 41 -32.10 -27.87 22.92
C TYR A 41 -31.59 -27.01 21.77
N ARG A 42 -32.31 -26.02 21.32
CA ARG A 42 -31.87 -25.06 20.29
C ARG A 42 -30.56 -24.40 20.68
N ASP A 43 -30.46 -23.92 21.93
CA ASP A 43 -29.29 -23.24 22.45
C ASP A 43 -28.09 -24.20 22.54
N SER A 44 -28.33 -25.47 22.93
CA SER A 44 -27.28 -26.48 22.91
C SER A 44 -26.77 -26.80 21.48
N VAL A 45 -27.68 -26.90 20.52
CA VAL A 45 -27.31 -27.09 19.10
C VAL A 45 -26.62 -25.85 18.54
N ALA A 46 -27.06 -24.66 18.93
CA ALA A 46 -26.40 -23.42 18.52
C ALA A 46 -24.97 -23.29 19.10
N ALA A 47 -24.75 -23.78 20.32
CA ALA A 47 -23.40 -23.83 20.93
C ALA A 47 -22.46 -24.85 20.28
N LEU A 48 -23.01 -25.87 19.60
CA LEU A 48 -22.22 -26.86 18.83
C LEU A 48 -21.92 -26.38 17.40
N ARG A 49 -22.44 -25.22 17.01
CA ARG A 49 -22.15 -24.66 15.68
C ARG A 49 -20.66 -24.41 15.57
N PRO A 50 -19.97 -24.96 14.56
CA PRO A 50 -18.58 -24.67 14.32
C PRO A 50 -18.38 -23.18 14.10
N ASP A 51 -17.26 -22.67 14.54
CA ASP A 51 -16.83 -21.30 14.23
C ASP A 51 -16.83 -21.08 12.70
N ALA A 52 -17.05 -19.85 12.28
CA ALA A 52 -17.00 -19.53 10.87
C ALA A 52 -15.61 -19.92 10.32
N TYR A 53 -15.61 -20.68 9.23
CA TYR A 53 -14.35 -21.04 8.59
C TYR A 53 -13.59 -19.79 8.15
N GLU A 54 -12.38 -19.63 8.66
CA GLU A 54 -11.44 -18.61 8.21
C GLU A 54 -10.35 -19.26 7.37
N SER A 55 -10.32 -18.94 6.08
CA SER A 55 -9.27 -19.41 5.17
C SER A 55 -7.91 -18.85 5.59
N ALA A 56 -6.90 -19.71 5.73
CA ALA A 56 -5.52 -19.31 5.98
C ALA A 56 -4.99 -18.37 4.87
N TYR A 57 -5.48 -18.52 3.65
CA TYR A 57 -5.11 -17.67 2.51
C TYR A 57 -5.87 -16.35 2.46
N GLY A 58 -6.99 -16.19 3.19
CA GLY A 58 -7.76 -14.96 3.25
C GLY A 58 -6.93 -13.79 3.80
N GLN A 59 -6.20 -14.01 4.89
CA GLN A 59 -5.30 -13.01 5.48
C GLN A 59 -4.12 -12.69 4.57
N GLN A 60 -3.54 -13.71 3.93
CA GLN A 60 -2.44 -13.53 2.98
C GLN A 60 -2.89 -12.72 1.76
N MET A 61 -4.08 -12.98 1.22
CA MET A 61 -4.64 -12.19 0.12
C MET A 61 -4.90 -10.75 0.50
N ALA A 62 -5.41 -10.50 1.71
CA ALA A 62 -5.64 -9.13 2.20
C ALA A 62 -4.32 -8.36 2.30
N ALA A 63 -3.26 -8.96 2.86
CA ALA A 63 -1.95 -8.34 2.94
C ALA A 63 -1.35 -8.05 1.55
N LEU A 64 -1.40 -9.02 0.62
CA LEU A 64 -0.90 -8.82 -0.74
C LEU A 64 -1.71 -7.76 -1.52
N TYR A 65 -3.01 -7.69 -1.29
CA TYR A 65 -3.86 -6.66 -1.87
C TYR A 65 -3.50 -5.26 -1.34
N ASP A 66 -3.23 -5.16 -0.04
CA ASP A 66 -2.78 -3.93 0.60
C ASP A 66 -1.43 -3.48 0.05
N ASP A 67 -0.46 -4.39 -0.06
CA ASP A 67 0.85 -4.13 -0.66
C ASP A 67 0.74 -3.65 -2.13
N MET A 68 -0.19 -4.22 -2.91
CA MET A 68 -0.42 -3.79 -4.29
C MET A 68 -1.09 -2.42 -4.39
N THR A 69 -2.03 -2.12 -3.47
CA THR A 69 -2.86 -0.90 -3.53
C THR A 69 -2.12 0.31 -2.96
N ASN A 70 -1.32 0.08 -1.92
CA ASN A 70 -0.53 1.11 -1.24
C ASN A 70 0.89 1.23 -1.80
N ARG A 71 1.19 0.51 -2.88
CA ARG A 71 2.49 0.61 -3.53
C ARG A 71 2.72 2.03 -4.04
N GLU A 72 3.82 2.65 -3.59
CA GLU A 72 4.18 3.98 -4.06
C GLU A 72 4.41 3.99 -5.58
N PRO A 73 3.99 5.06 -6.28
CA PRO A 73 4.26 5.19 -7.71
C PRO A 73 5.79 5.22 -7.96
N PHE A 74 6.19 4.69 -9.11
CA PHE A 74 7.61 4.70 -9.48
C PHE A 74 8.18 6.11 -9.47
N SER A 75 9.26 6.28 -8.75
CA SER A 75 10.10 7.47 -8.72
C SER A 75 11.56 7.04 -8.77
N TYR A 76 12.36 7.72 -9.56
CA TYR A 76 13.79 7.43 -9.65
C TYR A 76 14.60 8.64 -9.19
N ASP A 77 15.40 8.44 -8.13
CA ASP A 77 16.38 9.40 -7.66
C ASP A 77 17.79 8.83 -7.88
N PRO A 78 18.60 9.45 -8.77
CA PRO A 78 19.98 9.02 -9.01
C PRO A 78 20.87 9.10 -7.76
N GLU A 79 20.55 9.97 -6.79
CA GLU A 79 21.35 10.13 -5.56
C GLU A 79 21.15 8.96 -4.60
N GLU A 80 19.98 8.33 -4.63
CA GLU A 80 19.64 7.16 -3.83
C GLU A 80 20.07 5.84 -4.49
N ASP A 81 20.35 5.85 -5.80
CA ASP A 81 20.80 4.66 -6.53
C ASP A 81 22.28 4.35 -6.25
N ALA A 82 22.52 3.30 -5.45
CA ALA A 82 23.86 2.85 -5.10
C ALA A 82 24.71 2.42 -6.30
N ALA A 83 24.09 1.94 -7.38
CA ALA A 83 24.80 1.56 -8.60
C ALA A 83 25.23 2.83 -9.35
N PHE A 84 24.33 3.77 -9.56
CA PHE A 84 24.65 5.07 -10.16
C PHE A 84 25.70 5.83 -9.35
N ALA A 85 25.60 5.83 -8.01
CA ALA A 85 26.57 6.50 -7.13
C ALA A 85 28.01 5.95 -7.32
N ARG A 86 28.15 4.62 -7.50
CA ARG A 86 29.46 3.99 -7.79
C ARG A 86 30.01 4.45 -9.14
N TYR A 87 29.18 4.48 -10.18
CA TYR A 87 29.56 4.98 -11.50
C TYR A 87 29.92 6.47 -11.43
N ALA A 88 29.12 7.28 -10.77
CA ALA A 88 29.38 8.69 -10.58
C ALA A 88 30.74 8.95 -9.90
N LYS A 89 31.07 8.17 -8.88
CA LYS A 89 32.39 8.25 -8.21
C LYS A 89 33.53 7.91 -9.18
N MET A 90 33.38 6.85 -9.97
CA MET A 90 34.39 6.41 -10.94
C MET A 90 34.59 7.47 -12.04
N TYR A 91 33.51 8.00 -12.59
CA TYR A 91 33.57 9.01 -13.65
C TYR A 91 34.16 10.33 -13.17
N ARG A 92 33.79 10.79 -11.95
CA ARG A 92 34.40 11.96 -11.32
C ARG A 92 35.91 11.80 -11.14
N GLN A 93 36.35 10.60 -10.73
CA GLN A 93 37.78 10.31 -10.59
C GLN A 93 38.49 10.33 -11.92
N LYS A 94 37.97 9.62 -12.96
CA LYS A 94 38.51 9.65 -14.32
C LYS A 94 38.56 11.06 -14.90
N GLY A 95 37.47 11.82 -14.69
CA GLY A 95 37.41 13.22 -15.14
C GLY A 95 38.50 14.09 -14.50
N ARG A 96 38.75 13.93 -13.19
CA ARG A 96 39.85 14.65 -12.52
C ARG A 96 41.21 14.27 -13.07
N THR A 97 41.46 12.98 -13.25
CA THR A 97 42.74 12.52 -13.84
C THR A 97 42.90 13.08 -15.26
N ALA A 98 41.85 13.02 -16.08
CA ALA A 98 41.91 13.59 -17.43
C ALA A 98 42.12 15.12 -17.42
N MET A 99 41.51 15.82 -16.47
CA MET A 99 41.74 17.26 -16.29
C MET A 99 43.19 17.56 -15.92
N GLU A 100 43.75 16.86 -14.93
CA GLU A 100 45.13 17.03 -14.47
C GLU A 100 46.16 16.69 -15.60
N ASP A 101 45.94 15.58 -16.32
CA ASP A 101 46.77 15.18 -17.42
C ASP A 101 46.72 16.21 -18.57
N THR A 102 45.56 16.73 -18.92
CA THR A 102 45.38 17.74 -19.97
C THR A 102 46.05 19.05 -19.58
N MET A 103 45.89 19.47 -18.32
CA MET A 103 46.56 20.67 -17.82
C MET A 103 48.08 20.50 -17.85
N GLY A 104 48.58 19.34 -17.38
CA GLY A 104 50.03 19.03 -17.41
C GLY A 104 50.62 19.02 -18.80
N GLN A 105 49.95 18.35 -19.76
CA GLN A 105 50.38 18.32 -21.16
C GLN A 105 50.40 19.73 -21.79
N THR A 106 49.35 20.52 -21.54
CA THR A 106 49.23 21.87 -22.07
C THR A 106 50.28 22.80 -21.46
N ALA A 107 50.56 22.69 -20.16
CA ALA A 107 51.61 23.45 -19.49
C ALA A 107 53.00 23.09 -20.02
N ALA A 108 53.24 21.79 -20.29
CA ALA A 108 54.53 21.35 -20.91
C ALA A 108 54.74 21.96 -22.29
N LEU A 109 53.69 22.10 -23.10
CA LEU A 109 53.75 22.69 -24.44
C LEU A 109 53.99 24.23 -24.40
N THR A 110 53.54 24.87 -23.33
CA THR A 110 53.66 26.34 -23.15
C THR A 110 54.86 26.76 -22.32
N GLY A 111 55.84 25.88 -22.09
CA GLY A 111 57.05 26.18 -21.32
C GLY A 111 56.89 26.15 -19.81
N GLY A 112 55.91 25.42 -19.31
CA GLY A 112 55.72 25.20 -17.88
C GLY A 112 54.88 26.25 -17.16
N TYR A 113 54.30 27.21 -17.87
CA TYR A 113 53.45 28.23 -17.28
C TYR A 113 51.98 27.74 -17.22
N ALA A 114 51.39 27.89 -16.06
CA ALA A 114 49.93 27.76 -15.91
C ALA A 114 49.26 28.87 -16.74
N SER A 115 48.52 28.46 -17.78
CA SER A 115 47.78 29.39 -18.63
C SER A 115 46.28 29.18 -18.48
N SER A 116 45.52 30.23 -18.68
CA SER A 116 44.04 30.12 -18.71
C SER A 116 43.55 29.12 -19.79
N TYR A 117 44.35 28.93 -20.81
CA TYR A 117 44.09 27.93 -21.82
C TYR A 117 44.23 26.49 -21.28
N ALA A 118 45.26 26.21 -20.47
CA ALA A 118 45.43 24.91 -19.81
C ALA A 118 44.27 24.59 -18.85
N GLU A 119 43.83 25.57 -18.08
CA GLU A 119 42.69 25.43 -17.20
C GLU A 119 41.39 25.13 -17.97
N THR A 120 41.13 25.89 -19.05
CA THR A 120 39.96 25.69 -19.90
C THR A 120 39.98 24.30 -20.57
N ALA A 121 41.11 23.87 -21.11
CA ALA A 121 41.26 22.56 -21.76
C ALA A 121 41.07 21.42 -20.73
N GLY A 122 41.64 21.55 -19.53
CA GLY A 122 41.43 20.60 -18.43
C GLY A 122 39.97 20.50 -18.00
N GLN A 123 39.32 21.66 -17.84
CA GLN A 123 37.90 21.69 -17.49
C GLN A 123 37.01 21.04 -18.55
N GLN A 124 37.28 21.27 -19.83
CA GLN A 124 36.59 20.58 -20.93
C GLN A 124 36.79 19.07 -20.88
N ALA A 125 37.98 18.60 -20.52
CA ALA A 125 38.26 17.18 -20.35
C ALA A 125 37.41 16.59 -19.19
N TYR A 126 37.31 17.27 -18.07
CA TYR A 126 36.45 16.87 -16.94
C TYR A 126 34.97 16.84 -17.35
N GLU A 127 34.48 17.90 -17.97
CA GLU A 127 33.10 18.04 -18.40
C GLU A 127 32.67 16.93 -19.35
N ARG A 128 33.56 16.44 -20.24
CA ARG A 128 33.28 15.32 -21.11
C ARG A 128 32.89 14.05 -20.30
N TYR A 129 33.63 13.73 -19.25
CA TYR A 129 33.30 12.60 -18.38
C TYR A 129 32.02 12.81 -17.66
N MET A 130 31.68 14.02 -17.27
CA MET A 130 30.37 14.31 -16.62
C MET A 130 29.22 14.20 -17.62
N GLN A 131 29.41 14.59 -18.88
CA GLN A 131 28.43 14.39 -19.94
C GLN A 131 28.22 12.90 -20.25
N GLU A 132 29.28 12.09 -20.30
CA GLU A 132 29.19 10.64 -20.46
C GLU A 132 28.42 10.00 -19.27
N LEU A 133 28.68 10.43 -18.02
CA LEU A 133 27.95 9.96 -16.88
C LEU A 133 26.44 10.28 -16.98
N MET A 134 26.12 11.52 -17.37
CA MET A 134 24.73 11.94 -17.54
C MET A 134 24.03 11.21 -18.70
N ALA A 135 24.76 10.85 -19.74
CA ALA A 135 24.22 10.05 -20.85
C ALA A 135 23.83 8.63 -20.44
N MET A 136 24.41 8.10 -19.34
CA MET A 136 24.06 6.78 -18.79
C MET A 136 22.83 6.81 -17.87
N LEU A 137 22.41 7.98 -17.40
CA LEU A 137 21.30 8.13 -16.46
C LEU A 137 20.00 7.44 -16.93
N PRO A 138 19.60 7.54 -18.22
CA PRO A 138 18.39 6.87 -18.70
C PRO A 138 18.46 5.33 -18.58
N GLU A 139 19.65 4.72 -18.71
CA GLU A 139 19.83 3.27 -18.57
C GLU A 139 19.58 2.82 -17.12
N PHE A 140 20.08 3.57 -16.14
CA PHE A 140 19.84 3.30 -14.73
C PHE A 140 18.37 3.47 -14.38
N GLN A 141 17.74 4.53 -14.87
CA GLN A 141 16.31 4.75 -14.70
C GLN A 141 15.48 3.61 -15.30
N GLU A 142 15.82 3.15 -16.51
CA GLU A 142 15.15 2.03 -17.16
C GLU A 142 15.32 0.72 -16.37
N GLN A 143 16.52 0.46 -15.82
CA GLN A 143 16.75 -0.70 -14.97
C GLN A 143 15.94 -0.64 -13.68
N ALA A 144 15.89 0.52 -13.04
CA ALA A 144 15.07 0.73 -11.85
C ALA A 144 13.58 0.52 -12.15
N GLN A 145 13.10 1.06 -13.29
CA GLN A 145 11.72 0.86 -13.74
C GLN A 145 11.42 -0.63 -13.98
N LYS A 146 12.29 -1.35 -14.66
CA LYS A 146 12.14 -2.80 -14.90
C LYS A 146 12.09 -3.59 -13.59
N THR A 147 12.87 -3.19 -12.60
CA THR A 147 12.87 -3.84 -11.28
C THR A 147 11.54 -3.58 -10.58
N TYR A 148 11.09 -2.34 -10.56
CA TYR A 148 9.78 -1.95 -10.02
C TYR A 148 8.64 -2.73 -10.68
N ASP A 149 8.61 -2.81 -12.01
CA ASP A 149 7.57 -3.54 -12.75
C ASP A 149 7.58 -5.04 -12.43
N ARG A 150 8.77 -5.65 -12.32
CA ARG A 150 8.94 -7.06 -11.96
C ARG A 150 8.43 -7.36 -10.55
N GLU A 151 8.72 -6.49 -9.59
CA GLU A 151 8.19 -6.62 -8.22
C GLU A 151 6.66 -6.53 -8.21
N GLY A 152 6.09 -5.57 -8.95
CA GLY A 152 4.63 -5.46 -9.08
C GLY A 152 3.99 -6.66 -9.76
N GLN A 153 4.68 -7.28 -10.72
CA GLN A 153 4.23 -8.52 -11.33
C GLN A 153 4.31 -9.70 -10.35
N ALA A 154 5.38 -9.81 -9.58
CA ALA A 154 5.55 -10.84 -8.57
C ALA A 154 4.46 -10.79 -7.49
N LEU A 155 4.07 -9.58 -7.03
CA LEU A 155 2.95 -9.40 -6.10
C LEU A 155 1.63 -9.91 -6.70
N ARG A 156 1.33 -9.58 -7.96
CA ARG A 156 0.12 -10.06 -8.65
C ARG A 156 0.10 -11.57 -8.81
N GLU A 157 1.24 -12.18 -9.13
CA GLU A 157 1.36 -13.63 -9.25
C GLU A 157 1.20 -14.33 -7.89
N GLN A 158 1.73 -13.75 -6.81
CA GLN A 158 1.54 -14.28 -5.45
C GLN A 158 0.08 -14.21 -5.03
N TYR A 159 -0.60 -13.09 -5.31
CA TYR A 159 -2.02 -12.93 -5.07
C TYR A 159 -2.84 -13.98 -5.84
N GLY A 160 -2.55 -14.17 -7.13
CA GLY A 160 -3.23 -15.17 -7.95
C GLY A 160 -3.04 -16.60 -7.42
N ARG A 161 -1.83 -16.94 -6.93
CA ARG A 161 -1.56 -18.24 -6.31
C ARG A 161 -2.33 -18.44 -4.99
N ALA A 162 -2.39 -17.42 -4.16
CA ALA A 162 -3.16 -17.46 -2.91
C ALA A 162 -4.66 -17.59 -3.19
N ALA A 163 -5.18 -16.86 -4.18
CA ALA A 163 -6.58 -16.97 -4.61
C ALA A 163 -6.94 -18.36 -5.13
N ALA A 164 -6.07 -18.99 -5.94
CA ALA A 164 -6.29 -20.35 -6.43
C ALA A 164 -6.34 -21.36 -5.28
N LYS A 165 -5.44 -21.26 -4.32
CA LYS A 165 -5.41 -22.15 -3.14
C LYS A 165 -6.63 -21.97 -2.25
N ARG A 166 -7.13 -20.75 -2.11
CA ARG A 166 -8.35 -20.50 -1.35
C ARG A 166 -9.57 -21.20 -1.99
N VAL A 167 -9.65 -21.21 -3.32
CA VAL A 167 -10.73 -21.91 -4.04
C VAL A 167 -10.62 -23.44 -3.88
N GLU A 168 -9.40 -23.99 -3.72
CA GLU A 168 -9.20 -25.42 -3.45
C GLU A 168 -9.59 -25.83 -2.03
N GLU A 169 -9.64 -24.88 -1.08
CA GLU A 169 -10.07 -25.12 0.30
C GLU A 169 -11.61 -25.11 0.47
N GLU A 170 -12.37 -24.46 -0.42
CA GLU A 170 -13.83 -24.38 -0.40
C GLU A 170 -14.48 -25.64 -1.01
#